data_734239c6d5bd3d549d0cecc7bee330c3
#
_entry.id   734239c6d5bd3d549d0cecc7bee330c3
#
_cell.length_a   1.000
_cell.length_b   1.000
_cell.length_c   1.000
_cell.angle_alpha   90.00
_cell.angle_beta   90.00
_cell.angle_gamma   90.00
#
_symmetry.space_group_name_H-M   'P 1'
#
loop_
_entity.id
_entity.type
_entity.pdbx_description
1 polymer ?
#
loop_
_entity_poly.entity_id
_entity_poly.type
_entity_poly.pdbx_seq_one_letter_code
_entity_poly.pdbx_strand_id
1 'polypeptide(L)'
;GEKMQKIRLAAMRLKIRIRPVEKAEYAQTIAALCGAEDAREAAYTGAGFEDEMLVMANFPAGMMNTFLGLFRRMGIAPVALKAMLTPTNAAWDSEKLHEELAGEHRAMTNGEGKRHQG
;
A
#
# COMPACT_ATOMS: atom_id res chain seq x y z
N GLY A 1 2.18 6.20 15.10
CA GLY A 1 3.20 7.19 15.21
C GLY A 1 2.88 8.49 14.50
N GLU A 2 3.81 9.35 14.49
CA GLU A 2 3.67 10.69 13.90
C GLU A 2 3.36 10.65 12.41
N LYS A 3 4.03 9.76 11.67
CA LYS A 3 3.79 9.61 10.23
C LYS A 3 2.35 9.20 9.95
N MET A 4 1.83 8.23 10.70
CA MET A 4 0.45 7.78 10.51
C MET A 4 -0.54 8.90 10.81
N GLN A 5 -0.28 9.71 11.84
CA GLN A 5 -1.14 10.84 12.15
C GLN A 5 -1.19 11.84 11.00
N LYS A 6 -0.06 12.14 10.40
CA LYS A 6 0.01 13.06 9.25
C LYS A 6 -0.71 12.47 8.03
N ILE A 7 -0.56 11.16 7.78
CA ILE A 7 -1.27 10.49 6.69
C ILE A 7 -2.79 10.58 6.93
N ARG A 8 -3.23 10.38 8.17
CA ARG A 8 -4.65 10.51 8.51
C ARG A 8 -5.18 11.92 8.23
N LEU A 9 -4.39 12.94 8.53
CA LEU A 9 -4.78 14.32 8.25
C LEU A 9 -4.88 14.57 6.75
N ALA A 10 -3.93 14.07 5.97
CA ALA A 10 -3.97 14.18 4.52
C ALA A 10 -5.20 13.50 3.93
N ALA A 11 -5.49 12.30 4.41
CA ALA A 11 -6.66 11.53 3.96
C ALA A 11 -7.96 12.25 4.33
N MET A 12 -8.03 12.82 5.52
CA MET A 12 -9.21 13.55 5.98
C MET A 12 -9.53 14.73 5.06
N ARG A 13 -8.52 15.45 4.60
CA ARG A 13 -8.72 16.59 3.69
C ARG A 13 -9.39 16.19 2.38
N LEU A 14 -9.14 14.96 1.94
CA LEU A 14 -9.65 14.44 0.68
C LEU A 14 -10.84 13.49 0.88
N LYS A 15 -11.33 13.35 2.12
CA LYS A 15 -12.43 12.44 2.49
C LYS A 15 -12.11 10.99 2.14
N ILE A 16 -10.83 10.62 2.28
CA ILE A 16 -10.37 9.25 2.10
C ILE A 16 -10.44 8.55 3.43
N ARG A 17 -11.03 7.35 3.47
CA ARG A 17 -11.07 6.53 4.68
C ARG A 17 -9.78 5.71 4.76
N ILE A 18 -9.21 5.64 5.96
CA ILE A 18 -8.02 4.84 6.22
C ILE A 18 -8.41 3.61 7.01
N ARG A 19 -7.89 2.47 6.59
CA ARG A 19 -8.04 1.22 7.31
C ARG A 19 -6.64 0.67 7.63
N PRO A 20 -6.15 0.86 8.86
CA PRO A 20 -4.90 0.21 9.26
C PRO A 20 -5.08 -1.31 9.22
N VAL A 21 -4.05 -2.01 8.77
CA VAL A 21 -4.07 -3.47 8.67
C VAL A 21 -3.07 -4.02 9.68
N GLU A 22 -3.53 -4.93 10.52
CA GLU A 22 -2.68 -5.57 11.51
C GLU A 22 -2.14 -6.90 10.98
N LYS A 23 -1.03 -7.34 11.52
CA LYS A 23 -0.37 -8.58 11.09
C LYS A 23 -1.33 -9.77 11.09
N ALA A 24 -2.21 -9.86 12.08
CA ALA A 24 -3.19 -10.95 12.15
C ALA A 24 -4.11 -11.01 10.94
N GLU A 25 -4.23 -9.90 10.19
CA GLU A 25 -5.11 -9.81 9.03
C GLU A 25 -4.40 -10.10 7.70
N TYR A 26 -3.12 -10.44 7.72
CA TYR A 26 -2.34 -10.63 6.49
C TYR A 26 -2.78 -11.81 5.65
N ALA A 27 -3.57 -12.73 6.19
CA ALA A 27 -4.15 -13.84 5.43
C ALA A 27 -5.44 -13.48 4.70
N GLN A 28 -5.99 -12.29 4.96
CA GLN A 28 -7.16 -11.80 4.25
C GLN A 28 -6.80 -11.37 2.84
N THR A 29 -7.75 -11.47 1.91
CA THR A 29 -7.52 -10.94 0.56
C THR A 29 -7.44 -9.42 0.60
N ILE A 30 -6.71 -8.85 -0.35
CA ILE A 30 -6.64 -7.40 -0.49
C ILE A 30 -8.05 -6.83 -0.72
N ALA A 31 -8.89 -7.52 -1.51
CA ALA A 31 -10.28 -7.10 -1.71
C ALA A 31 -11.04 -7.02 -0.39
N ALA A 32 -10.88 -8.00 0.49
CA ALA A 32 -11.55 -7.99 1.81
C ALA A 32 -11.05 -6.82 2.66
N LEU A 33 -9.75 -6.57 2.66
CA LEU A 33 -9.18 -5.46 3.42
C LEU A 33 -9.65 -4.11 2.91
N CYS A 34 -9.92 -4.00 1.61
CA CYS A 34 -10.46 -2.78 1.00
C CYS A 34 -11.98 -2.67 1.13
N GLY A 35 -12.64 -3.65 1.71
CA GLY A 35 -14.09 -3.64 1.88
C GLY A 35 -14.88 -4.08 0.64
N ALA A 36 -14.21 -4.63 -0.38
CA ALA A 36 -14.86 -5.08 -1.60
C ALA A 36 -15.48 -6.48 -1.48
N GLU A 37 -15.11 -7.22 -0.46
CA GLU A 37 -15.70 -8.53 -0.16
C GLU A 37 -15.61 -8.78 1.34
N ASP A 38 -16.32 -9.80 1.82
CA ASP A 38 -16.31 -10.14 3.24
C ASP A 38 -14.98 -10.78 3.64
N ALA A 39 -14.58 -10.56 4.88
CA ALA A 39 -13.42 -11.23 5.45
C ALA A 39 -13.70 -12.72 5.58
N ARG A 40 -12.67 -13.54 5.38
CA ARG A 40 -12.77 -14.99 5.52
C ARG A 40 -12.11 -15.43 6.83
N GLU A 41 -12.47 -16.63 7.28
CA GLU A 41 -11.78 -17.23 8.41
C GLU A 41 -10.43 -17.74 7.93
N ALA A 42 -9.38 -17.00 8.27
CA ALA A 42 -8.03 -17.38 7.90
C ALA A 42 -7.08 -16.81 8.93
N ALA A 43 -6.32 -17.67 9.58
CA ALA A 43 -5.30 -17.26 10.53
C ALA A 43 -3.99 -17.02 9.79
N TYR A 44 -3.35 -15.89 10.07
CA TYR A 44 -2.03 -15.64 9.53
C TYR A 44 -0.99 -16.21 10.48
N THR A 45 -0.15 -17.10 9.98
CA THR A 45 0.89 -17.76 10.79
C THR A 45 2.31 -17.42 10.34
N GLY A 46 2.45 -16.54 9.37
CA GLY A 46 3.77 -16.15 8.84
C GLY A 46 4.50 -15.17 9.75
N ALA A 47 5.72 -14.87 9.36
CA ALA A 47 6.59 -13.95 10.11
C ALA A 47 6.21 -12.47 9.91
N GLY A 48 5.49 -12.17 8.84
CA GLY A 48 5.14 -10.80 8.49
C GLY A 48 6.28 -10.09 7.77
N PHE A 49 6.13 -8.79 7.64
CA PHE A 49 7.16 -7.94 7.01
C PHE A 49 7.19 -6.60 7.74
N GLU A 50 8.32 -5.93 7.68
CA GLU A 50 8.54 -4.66 8.37
C GLU A 50 8.28 -3.45 7.49
N ASP A 51 8.29 -3.63 6.17
CA ASP A 51 8.11 -2.52 5.24
C ASP A 51 6.72 -1.92 5.32
N GLU A 52 6.65 -0.60 5.17
CA GLU A 52 5.38 0.08 5.00
C GLU A 52 4.81 -0.24 3.64
N MET A 53 3.49 -0.41 3.58
CA MET A 53 2.80 -0.70 2.33
C MET A 53 1.47 0.03 2.31
N LEU A 54 1.14 0.63 1.17
CA LEU A 54 -0.07 1.41 1.00
C LEU A 54 -0.87 0.88 -0.18
N VAL A 55 -2.14 0.55 0.05
CA VAL A 55 -3.06 0.15 -1.02
C VAL A 55 -4.15 1.19 -1.12
N MET A 56 -4.37 1.67 -2.34
CA MET A 56 -5.39 2.68 -2.63
C MET A 56 -6.51 2.03 -3.43
N ALA A 57 -7.74 2.17 -2.95
CA ALA A 57 -8.91 1.52 -3.56
C ALA A 57 -9.97 2.55 -3.90
N ASN A 58 -10.58 2.38 -5.06
CA ASN A 58 -11.73 3.20 -5.49
C ASN A 58 -11.41 4.70 -5.58
N PHE A 59 -10.18 5.03 -5.93
CA PHE A 59 -9.79 6.43 -6.09
C PHE A 59 -10.30 6.96 -7.43
N PRO A 60 -11.00 8.11 -7.44
CA PRO A 60 -11.34 8.78 -8.69
C PRO A 60 -10.09 9.22 -9.45
N ALA A 61 -10.24 9.50 -10.74
CA ALA A 61 -9.13 9.98 -11.55
C ALA A 61 -8.48 11.21 -10.89
N GLY A 62 -7.15 11.19 -10.81
CA GLY A 62 -6.37 12.29 -10.23
C GLY A 62 -6.23 12.25 -8.72
N MET A 63 -7.03 11.45 -8.00
CA MET A 63 -6.99 11.40 -6.54
C MET A 63 -5.66 10.90 -6.01
N MET A 64 -5.07 9.90 -6.66
CA MET A 64 -3.77 9.37 -6.24
C MET A 64 -2.70 10.47 -6.27
N ASN A 65 -2.62 11.21 -7.36
CA ASN A 65 -1.64 12.28 -7.49
C ASN A 65 -1.88 13.37 -6.45
N THR A 66 -3.14 13.72 -6.21
CA THR A 66 -3.50 14.71 -5.20
C THR A 66 -3.10 14.26 -3.80
N PHE A 67 -3.41 13.01 -3.46
CA PHE A 67 -3.10 12.44 -2.16
C PHE A 67 -1.58 12.37 -1.93
N LEU A 68 -0.84 11.83 -2.88
CA LEU A 68 0.61 11.73 -2.76
C LEU A 68 1.29 13.09 -2.82
N GLY A 69 0.68 14.05 -3.52
CA GLY A 69 1.15 15.44 -3.51
C GLY A 69 1.05 16.08 -2.13
N LEU A 70 0.00 15.73 -1.36
CA LEU A 70 -0.13 16.21 0.01
C LEU A 70 0.99 15.69 0.90
N PHE A 71 1.47 14.47 0.66
CA PHE A 71 2.62 13.93 1.41
C PHE A 71 3.80 14.90 1.31
N ARG A 72 4.13 15.31 0.11
CA ARG A 72 5.23 16.26 -0.10
C ARG A 72 5.01 17.57 0.63
N ARG A 73 3.81 18.14 0.48
CA ARG A 73 3.49 19.45 1.10
C ARG A 73 3.44 19.39 2.61
N MET A 74 3.08 18.25 3.18
CA MET A 74 2.98 18.08 4.63
C MET A 74 4.24 17.51 5.25
N GLY A 75 5.29 17.30 4.45
CA GLY A 75 6.54 16.76 4.96
C GLY A 75 6.45 15.29 5.35
N ILE A 76 5.57 14.51 4.71
CA ILE A 76 5.43 13.08 4.97
C ILE A 76 6.39 12.34 4.05
N ALA A 77 7.25 11.51 4.61
CA ALA A 77 8.15 10.67 3.82
C ALA A 77 7.34 9.73 2.93
N PRO A 78 7.77 9.49 1.69
CA PRO A 78 7.01 8.61 0.80
C PRO A 78 6.97 7.17 1.31
N VAL A 79 5.89 6.46 0.92
CA VAL A 79 5.80 5.02 1.14
C VAL A 79 6.27 4.35 -0.15
N ALA A 80 7.35 3.58 -0.06
CA ALA A 80 7.97 2.98 -1.26
C ALA A 80 7.08 1.92 -1.91
N LEU A 81 6.37 1.13 -1.12
CA LEU A 81 5.54 0.03 -1.63
C LEU A 81 4.09 0.49 -1.69
N LYS A 82 3.64 0.85 -2.87
CA LYS A 82 2.29 1.37 -3.11
C LYS A 82 1.62 0.62 -4.25
N ALA A 83 0.32 0.38 -4.12
CA ALA A 83 -0.47 -0.25 -5.18
C ALA A 83 -1.87 0.31 -5.21
N MET A 84 -2.46 0.31 -6.40
CA MET A 84 -3.90 0.49 -6.56
C MET A 84 -4.54 -0.89 -6.52
N LEU A 85 -5.74 -0.99 -5.95
CA LEU A 85 -6.51 -2.23 -6.02
C LEU A 85 -6.85 -2.52 -7.48
N THR A 86 -6.53 -3.73 -7.93
CA THR A 86 -6.80 -4.18 -9.30
C THR A 86 -7.48 -5.55 -9.28
N PRO A 87 -8.12 -5.98 -10.38
CA PRO A 87 -8.65 -7.34 -10.44
C PRO A 87 -7.59 -8.41 -10.19
N THR A 88 -6.34 -8.15 -10.57
CA THR A 88 -5.26 -9.10 -10.36
C THR A 88 -4.89 -9.23 -8.89
N ASN A 89 -4.63 -8.10 -8.21
CA ASN A 89 -4.16 -8.18 -6.84
C ASN A 89 -5.28 -8.33 -5.80
N ALA A 90 -6.54 -8.17 -6.21
CA ALA A 90 -7.68 -8.28 -5.31
C ALA A 90 -7.74 -9.64 -4.60
N ALA A 91 -7.35 -10.70 -5.28
CA ALA A 91 -7.37 -12.05 -4.75
C ALA A 91 -6.11 -12.43 -3.95
N TRP A 92 -5.09 -11.59 -3.96
CA TRP A 92 -3.85 -11.82 -3.21
C TRP A 92 -4.04 -11.49 -1.74
N ASP A 93 -3.24 -12.11 -0.88
CA ASP A 93 -3.12 -11.67 0.51
C ASP A 93 -2.02 -10.60 0.63
N SER A 94 -1.83 -10.08 1.84
CA SER A 94 -0.84 -9.01 2.07
C SER A 94 0.58 -9.48 1.81
N GLU A 95 0.89 -10.72 2.14
CA GLU A 95 2.23 -11.27 1.93
C GLU A 95 2.58 -11.37 0.45
N LYS A 96 1.64 -11.85 -0.37
CA LYS A 96 1.83 -11.93 -1.82
C LYS A 96 2.00 -10.54 -2.42
N LEU A 97 1.17 -9.60 -2.02
CA LEU A 97 1.29 -8.23 -2.51
C LEU A 97 2.65 -7.63 -2.12
N HIS A 98 3.08 -7.85 -0.88
CA HIS A 98 4.38 -7.37 -0.42
C HIS A 98 5.51 -7.93 -1.27
N GLU A 99 5.50 -9.23 -1.54
CA GLU A 99 6.53 -9.88 -2.37
C GLU A 99 6.59 -9.27 -3.77
N GLU A 100 5.42 -9.06 -4.38
CA GLU A 100 5.35 -8.50 -5.73
C GLU A 100 5.87 -7.06 -5.76
N LEU A 101 5.42 -6.22 -4.83
CA LEU A 101 5.84 -4.82 -4.79
C LEU A 101 7.33 -4.69 -4.43
N ALA A 102 7.80 -5.47 -3.49
CA ALA A 102 9.20 -5.44 -3.10
C ALA A 102 10.10 -5.91 -4.26
N GLY A 103 9.64 -6.92 -4.99
CA GLY A 103 10.36 -7.40 -6.16
C GLY A 103 10.45 -6.36 -7.26
N GLU A 104 9.33 -5.69 -7.57
CA GLU A 104 9.30 -4.61 -8.55
C GLU A 104 10.20 -3.45 -8.14
N HIS A 105 10.16 -3.08 -6.88
CA HIS A 105 10.98 -1.99 -6.36
C HIS A 105 12.47 -2.29 -6.49
N ARG A 106 12.90 -3.50 -6.15
CA ARG A 106 14.28 -3.93 -6.32
C ARG A 106 14.70 -3.95 -7.78
N ALA A 107 13.81 -4.44 -8.65
CA ALA A 107 14.10 -4.49 -10.09
C ALA A 107 14.28 -3.10 -10.68
N MET A 108 13.44 -2.16 -10.28
CA MET A 108 13.56 -0.76 -10.73
C MET A 108 14.87 -0.14 -10.27
N THR A 109 15.23 -0.33 -9.01
CA THR A 109 16.46 0.21 -8.44
C THR A 109 17.67 -0.38 -9.15
N ASN A 110 17.69 -1.70 -9.37
CA ASN A 110 18.76 -2.38 -10.09
C ASN A 110 18.84 -1.95 -11.54
N GLY A 111 17.66 -1.77 -12.19
CA GLY A 111 17.60 -1.30 -13.57
C GLY A 111 18.17 0.10 -13.73
N GLU A 112 17.84 1.00 -12.82
CA GLU A 112 18.38 2.35 -12.82
C GLU A 112 19.91 2.34 -12.62
N GLY A 113 20.40 1.49 -11.71
CA GLY A 113 21.82 1.33 -11.50
C GLY A 113 22.53 0.85 -12.76
N LYS A 114 21.94 -0.10 -13.46
CA LYS A 114 22.50 -0.59 -14.70
C LYS A 114 22.55 0.47 -15.80
N ARG A 115 21.54 1.31 -15.87
CA ARG A 115 21.51 2.40 -16.85
C ARG A 115 22.64 3.39 -16.61
N HIS A 116 22.91 3.70 -15.36
CA HIS A 116 23.97 4.64 -15.01
C HIS A 116 25.36 4.07 -15.26
N GLN A 117 25.49 2.76 -15.30
CA GLN A 117 26.76 2.07 -15.57
C GLN A 117 27.00 1.85 -17.06
N GLY A 118 25.97 1.94 -17.84
CA GLY A 118 26.07 1.79 -19.28
C GLY A 118 26.32 3.12 -19.96
#